data_10b7f30069b9e5b8b887ec3a3d549ebb
#
_entry.id   10b7f30069b9e5b8b887ec3a3d549ebb
#
_cell.length_a   1.000
_cell.length_b   1.000
_cell.length_c   1.000
_cell.angle_alpha   90.00
_cell.angle_beta   90.00
_cell.angle_gamma   90.00
#
_symmetry.space_group_name_H-M   'P 1'
#
loop_
_entity.id
_entity.type
_entity.pdbx_description
1 polymer ?
#
loop_
_entity_poly.entity_id
_entity_poly.type
_entity_poly.pdbx_seq_one_letter_code
_entity_poly.pdbx_strand_id
1 'polypeptide(L)'
;MARGLKPRVEPAIEAALQKKGNLSDLDLAKLCFCARRSAARVLFDMHRHELVYISGYTRVSANGQWRPLWSWGDGKDAIAPGPVPGSERIKKYREKMSADDKDFGLARRRQKRRVVKRDPLVAAFFGGIV
;
A
#
# COMPACT_ATOMS: atom_id res chain seq x y z
N MET A 1 -26.50 3.49 -33.47
CA MET A 1 -25.49 2.44 -33.45
C MET A 1 -24.21 3.00 -32.84
N ALA A 2 -23.86 2.53 -31.69
CA ALA A 2 -22.54 2.83 -31.12
C ALA A 2 -21.50 2.26 -32.10
N ARG A 3 -20.73 3.13 -32.74
CA ARG A 3 -19.55 2.71 -33.46
C ARG A 3 -18.61 2.09 -32.44
N GLY A 4 -18.56 0.78 -32.38
CA GLY A 4 -17.60 0.06 -31.57
C GLY A 4 -16.21 0.50 -31.98
N LEU A 5 -15.65 1.44 -31.24
CA LEU A 5 -14.24 1.76 -31.33
C LEU A 5 -13.53 0.44 -31.04
N LYS A 6 -12.93 -0.13 -32.05
CA LYS A 6 -12.04 -1.30 -31.87
C LYS A 6 -11.07 -0.96 -30.75
N PRO A 7 -10.95 -1.78 -29.72
CA PRO A 7 -10.05 -1.49 -28.62
C PRO A 7 -8.63 -1.43 -29.14
N ARG A 8 -8.11 -0.23 -29.33
CA ARG A 8 -6.72 0.02 -29.78
C ARG A 8 -5.71 -0.31 -28.67
N VAL A 9 -6.21 -0.34 -27.43
CA VAL A 9 -5.37 -0.52 -26.26
C VAL A 9 -4.94 -1.97 -26.09
N GLU A 10 -5.83 -2.92 -26.34
CA GLU A 10 -5.56 -4.36 -26.16
C GLU A 10 -4.41 -4.87 -27.04
N PRO A 11 -4.40 -4.66 -28.36
CA PRO A 11 -3.28 -5.08 -29.21
C PRO A 11 -1.96 -4.39 -28.86
N ALA A 12 -2.01 -3.12 -28.43
CA ALA A 12 -0.82 -2.37 -28.04
C ALA A 12 -0.21 -2.93 -26.74
N ILE A 13 -1.04 -3.29 -25.76
CA ILE A 13 -0.60 -3.92 -24.51
C ILE A 13 -0.03 -5.30 -24.80
N GLU A 14 -0.67 -6.10 -25.63
CA GLU A 14 -0.19 -7.41 -26.05
C GLU A 14 1.21 -7.32 -26.67
N ALA A 15 1.39 -6.44 -27.64
CA ALA A 15 2.67 -6.21 -28.28
C ALA A 15 3.75 -5.74 -27.29
N ALA A 16 3.42 -4.84 -26.38
CA ALA A 16 4.33 -4.35 -25.37
C ALA A 16 4.77 -5.46 -24.38
N LEU A 17 3.86 -6.30 -23.95
CA LEU A 17 4.15 -7.42 -23.05
C LEU A 17 4.96 -8.53 -23.74
N GLN A 18 4.70 -8.82 -24.99
CA GLN A 18 5.49 -9.78 -25.78
C GLN A 18 6.92 -9.29 -26.02
N LYS A 19 7.08 -7.99 -26.20
CA LYS A 19 8.38 -7.37 -26.45
C LYS A 19 9.19 -7.21 -25.16
N LYS A 20 8.54 -6.87 -24.06
CA LYS A 20 9.17 -6.58 -22.77
C LYS A 20 8.29 -7.08 -21.64
N GLY A 21 8.77 -8.04 -20.86
CA GLY A 21 8.07 -8.54 -19.69
C GLY A 21 8.20 -7.64 -18.45
N ASN A 22 7.55 -8.02 -17.37
CA ASN A 22 7.61 -7.34 -16.07
C ASN A 22 7.20 -5.85 -16.13
N LEU A 23 6.08 -5.56 -16.76
CA LEU A 23 5.52 -4.21 -16.87
C LEU A 23 4.34 -4.04 -15.91
N SER A 24 4.31 -2.92 -15.20
CA SER A 24 3.16 -2.52 -14.39
C SER A 24 2.05 -1.91 -15.26
N ASP A 25 0.86 -1.76 -14.69
CA ASP A 25 -0.25 -1.07 -15.37
C ASP A 25 0.11 0.38 -15.73
N LEU A 26 0.88 1.05 -14.90
CA LEU A 26 1.36 2.41 -15.17
C LEU A 26 2.35 2.47 -16.32
N ASP A 27 3.31 1.52 -16.38
CA ASP A 27 4.28 1.44 -17.47
C ASP A 27 3.60 1.16 -18.80
N LEU A 28 2.64 0.25 -18.81
CA LEU A 28 1.83 -0.06 -20.00
C LEU A 28 0.98 1.12 -20.44
N ALA A 29 0.39 1.86 -19.51
CA ALA A 29 -0.36 3.07 -19.81
C ALA A 29 0.51 4.13 -20.51
N LYS A 30 1.75 4.30 -20.05
CA LYS A 30 2.71 5.21 -20.67
C LYS A 30 3.16 4.75 -22.06
N LEU A 31 3.44 3.45 -22.22
CA LEU A 31 3.89 2.89 -23.50
C LEU A 31 2.79 2.87 -24.55
N CYS A 32 1.57 2.63 -24.15
CA CYS A 32 0.41 2.53 -25.05
C CYS A 32 -0.39 3.83 -25.19
N PHE A 33 0.07 4.90 -24.57
CA PHE A 33 -0.60 6.22 -24.59
C PHE A 33 -2.08 6.15 -24.21
N CYS A 34 -2.41 5.40 -23.18
CA CYS A 34 -3.76 5.22 -22.66
C CYS A 34 -3.86 5.58 -21.18
N ALA A 35 -5.09 5.67 -20.70
CA ALA A 35 -5.33 5.85 -19.28
C ALA A 35 -4.96 4.58 -18.50
N ARG A 36 -4.38 4.74 -17.31
CA ARG A 36 -4.03 3.62 -16.43
C ARG A 36 -5.21 2.69 -16.16
N ARG A 37 -6.41 3.26 -15.95
CA ARG A 37 -7.64 2.49 -15.73
C ARG A 37 -7.99 1.60 -16.92
N SER A 38 -7.80 2.09 -18.14
CA SER A 38 -8.03 1.32 -19.36
C SER A 38 -7.02 0.18 -19.49
N ALA A 39 -5.74 0.44 -19.23
CA ALA A 39 -4.71 -0.58 -19.20
C ALA A 39 -5.00 -1.67 -18.16
N ALA A 40 -5.37 -1.27 -16.94
CA ALA A 40 -5.73 -2.21 -15.87
C ALA A 40 -6.92 -3.10 -16.25
N ARG A 41 -7.95 -2.53 -16.84
CA ARG A 41 -9.12 -3.30 -17.30
C ARG A 41 -8.75 -4.36 -18.33
N VAL A 42 -7.96 -3.98 -19.32
CA VAL A 42 -7.48 -4.92 -20.37
C VAL A 42 -6.61 -6.02 -19.75
N LEU A 43 -5.72 -5.68 -18.84
CA LEU A 43 -4.89 -6.66 -18.13
C LEU A 43 -5.71 -7.65 -17.31
N PHE A 44 -6.74 -7.19 -16.62
CA PHE A 44 -7.65 -8.08 -15.89
C PHE A 44 -8.41 -9.03 -16.81
N ASP A 45 -8.88 -8.56 -17.96
CA ASP A 45 -9.53 -9.39 -18.96
C ASP A 45 -8.58 -10.43 -19.54
N MET A 46 -7.36 -10.03 -19.90
CA MET A 46 -6.32 -10.95 -20.38
C MET A 46 -5.92 -11.98 -19.32
N HIS A 47 -5.82 -11.57 -18.06
CA HIS A 47 -5.53 -12.49 -16.96
C HIS A 47 -6.63 -13.52 -16.75
N ARG A 48 -7.88 -13.11 -16.90
CA ARG A 48 -9.04 -14.02 -16.83
C ARG A 48 -9.02 -15.07 -17.96
N HIS A 49 -8.48 -14.72 -19.10
CA HIS A 49 -8.29 -15.64 -20.23
C HIS A 49 -6.94 -16.36 -20.23
N GLU A 50 -6.18 -16.25 -19.15
CA GLU A 50 -4.88 -16.91 -18.98
C GLU A 50 -3.82 -16.52 -20.03
N LEU A 51 -3.95 -15.33 -20.63
CA LEU A 51 -2.99 -14.80 -21.61
C LEU A 51 -1.79 -14.12 -20.96
N VAL A 52 -1.96 -13.60 -19.77
CA VAL A 52 -0.93 -12.93 -18.99
C VAL A 52 -0.92 -13.47 -17.56
N TYR A 53 0.21 -13.34 -16.90
CA TYR A 53 0.36 -13.72 -15.49
C TYR A 53 1.09 -12.64 -14.70
N ILE A 54 0.96 -12.68 -13.40
CA ILE A 54 1.66 -11.77 -12.49
C ILE A 54 3.03 -12.35 -12.19
N SER A 55 4.08 -11.74 -12.75
CA SER A 55 5.48 -12.20 -12.55
C SER A 55 6.09 -11.72 -11.23
N GLY A 56 5.55 -10.68 -10.63
CA GLY A 56 6.04 -10.13 -9.39
C GLY A 56 5.23 -8.93 -8.95
N TYR A 57 5.70 -8.25 -7.93
CA TYR A 57 5.08 -7.06 -7.38
C TYR A 57 6.13 -5.96 -7.20
N THR A 58 5.73 -4.74 -7.43
CA THR A 58 6.56 -3.55 -7.21
C THR A 58 5.80 -2.48 -6.46
N ARG A 59 6.52 -1.57 -5.84
CA ARG A 59 5.94 -0.36 -5.25
C ARG A 59 6.86 0.84 -5.49
N VAL A 60 6.26 1.99 -5.68
CA VAL A 60 7.00 3.23 -5.99
C VAL A 60 7.66 3.81 -4.75
N SER A 61 7.05 3.65 -3.59
CA SER A 61 7.55 4.18 -2.32
C SER A 61 7.49 3.12 -1.22
N ALA A 62 8.30 3.32 -0.17
CA ALA A 62 8.34 2.40 0.96
C ALA A 62 6.97 2.19 1.65
N ASN A 63 6.11 3.18 1.59
CA ASN A 63 4.75 3.14 2.16
C ASN A 63 3.66 2.99 1.09
N GLY A 64 4.03 2.84 -0.17
CA GLY A 64 3.10 2.69 -1.27
C GLY A 64 2.44 1.31 -1.33
N GLN A 65 1.35 1.24 -2.04
CA GLN A 65 0.69 -0.03 -2.32
C GLN A 65 1.53 -0.86 -3.30
N TRP A 66 1.50 -2.17 -3.12
CA TRP A 66 2.09 -3.11 -4.05
C TRP A 66 1.28 -3.15 -5.35
N ARG A 67 1.98 -3.10 -6.47
CA ARG A 67 1.41 -3.19 -7.81
C ARG A 67 1.92 -4.43 -8.50
N PRO A 68 1.04 -5.19 -9.18
CA PRO A 68 1.47 -6.37 -9.92
C PRO A 68 2.30 -5.97 -11.14
N LEU A 69 3.31 -6.77 -11.43
CA LEU A 69 4.06 -6.75 -12.67
C LEU A 69 3.52 -7.85 -13.57
N TRP A 70 3.14 -7.49 -14.76
CA TRP A 70 2.53 -8.38 -15.71
C TRP A 70 3.54 -8.90 -16.74
N SER A 71 3.42 -10.14 -17.10
CA SER A 71 4.21 -10.78 -18.15
C SER A 71 3.30 -11.58 -19.08
N TRP A 72 3.68 -11.65 -20.35
CA TRP A 72 2.96 -12.42 -21.33
C TRP A 72 3.21 -13.92 -21.13
N GLY A 73 2.16 -14.69 -21.19
CA GLY A 73 2.22 -16.15 -21.16
C GLY A 73 1.32 -16.77 -20.10
N ASP A 74 1.42 -18.09 -20.00
CA ASP A 74 0.65 -18.96 -19.11
C ASP A 74 1.50 -19.37 -17.89
N GLY A 75 2.06 -18.37 -17.22
CA GLY A 75 2.88 -18.57 -16.03
C GLY A 75 2.06 -18.61 -14.74
N LYS A 76 2.70 -19.07 -13.68
CA LYS A 76 2.13 -19.05 -12.34
C LYS A 76 2.18 -17.64 -11.75
N ASP A 77 1.08 -17.18 -11.19
CA ASP A 77 1.01 -15.90 -10.53
C ASP A 77 1.92 -15.87 -9.28
N ALA A 78 2.66 -14.77 -9.13
CA ALA A 78 3.46 -14.53 -7.94
C ALA A 78 2.55 -14.28 -6.72
N ILE A 79 3.02 -14.70 -5.56
CA ILE A 79 2.31 -14.46 -4.30
C ILE A 79 2.44 -12.99 -3.92
N ALA A 80 1.32 -12.34 -3.66
CA ALA A 80 1.30 -10.95 -3.21
C ALA A 80 2.05 -10.80 -1.87
N PRO A 81 2.90 -9.79 -1.71
CA PRO A 81 3.52 -9.49 -0.42
C PRO A 81 2.44 -9.21 0.62
N GLY A 82 2.51 -9.89 1.73
CA GLY A 82 1.59 -9.70 2.84
C GLY A 82 1.74 -8.33 3.51
N PRO A 83 0.76 -7.92 4.32
CA PRO A 83 0.88 -6.71 5.11
C PRO A 83 2.03 -6.84 6.12
N VAL A 84 2.79 -5.77 6.29
CA VAL A 84 3.86 -5.73 7.31
C VAL A 84 3.24 -5.88 8.70
N PRO A 85 3.68 -6.84 9.52
CA PRO A 85 3.17 -7.00 10.87
C PRO A 85 3.26 -5.71 11.69
N GLY A 86 2.28 -5.46 12.54
CA GLY A 86 2.25 -4.28 13.38
C GLY A 86 3.49 -4.14 14.27
N SER A 87 4.03 -5.26 14.74
CA SER A 87 5.28 -5.32 15.52
C SER A 87 6.49 -4.76 14.75
N GLU A 88 6.65 -5.12 13.48
CA GLU A 88 7.73 -4.60 12.64
C GLU A 88 7.58 -3.11 12.33
N ARG A 89 6.34 -2.65 12.11
CA ARG A 89 6.06 -1.22 11.92
C ARG A 89 6.43 -0.41 13.14
N ILE A 90 6.07 -0.89 14.32
CA ILE A 90 6.41 -0.26 15.60
C ILE A 90 7.92 -0.27 15.81
N LYS A 91 8.61 -1.37 15.50
CA LYS A 91 10.06 -1.48 15.61
C LYS A 91 10.75 -0.47 14.72
N LYS A 92 10.38 -0.38 13.45
CA LYS A 92 10.93 0.62 12.51
C LYS A 92 10.66 2.06 12.94
N TYR A 93 9.47 2.32 13.47
CA TYR A 93 9.14 3.64 14.01
C TYR A 93 10.03 4.01 15.20
N ARG A 94 10.24 3.08 16.14
CA ARG A 94 11.11 3.29 17.30
C ARG A 94 12.57 3.50 16.93
N GLU A 95 13.05 2.79 15.92
CA GLU A 95 14.42 2.94 15.40
C GLU A 95 14.67 4.33 14.80
N LYS A 96 13.64 4.92 14.18
CA LYS A 96 13.70 6.28 13.61
C LYS A 96 13.53 7.39 14.64
N MET A 97 13.03 7.09 15.83
CA MET A 97 12.84 8.09 16.87
C MET A 97 14.19 8.50 17.46
N SER A 98 14.38 9.82 17.67
CA SER A 98 15.52 10.35 18.41
C SER A 98 15.47 9.93 19.89
N ALA A 99 16.60 10.02 20.57
CA ALA A 99 16.66 9.76 22.02
C ALA A 99 15.73 10.72 22.80
N ASP A 100 15.71 11.97 22.42
CA ASP A 100 14.87 13.00 23.04
C ASP A 100 13.37 12.69 22.87
N ASP A 101 12.94 12.23 21.69
CA ASP A 101 11.56 11.84 21.46
C ASP A 101 11.15 10.63 22.29
N LYS A 102 12.06 9.68 22.47
CA LYS A 102 11.85 8.52 23.33
C LYS A 102 11.67 8.91 24.79
N ASP A 103 12.54 9.79 25.28
CA ASP A 103 12.48 10.29 26.67
C ASP A 103 11.24 11.15 26.90
N PHE A 104 10.88 11.99 25.96
CA PHE A 104 9.63 12.76 26.00
C PHE A 104 8.40 11.84 26.06
N GLY A 105 8.37 10.81 25.22
CA GLY A 105 7.29 9.82 25.22
C GLY A 105 7.17 9.07 26.56
N LEU A 106 8.30 8.71 27.16
CA LEU A 106 8.34 8.05 28.48
C LEU A 106 7.88 9.01 29.59
N ALA A 107 8.33 10.25 29.58
CA ALA A 107 7.92 11.27 30.54
C ALA A 107 6.41 11.51 30.48
N ARG A 108 5.84 11.63 29.28
CA ARG A 108 4.41 11.78 29.06
C ARG A 108 3.59 10.59 29.57
N ARG A 109 4.09 9.37 29.39
CA ARG A 109 3.44 8.16 29.95
C ARG A 109 3.48 8.14 31.47
N ARG A 110 4.61 8.50 32.07
CA ARG A 110 4.74 8.61 33.53
C ARG A 110 3.78 9.65 34.07
N GLN A 111 3.66 10.80 33.42
CA GLN A 111 2.73 11.84 33.81
C GLN A 111 1.26 11.39 33.77
N LYS A 112 0.85 10.65 32.73
CA LYS A 112 -0.51 10.08 32.64
C LYS A 112 -0.80 9.04 33.72
N ARG A 113 0.20 8.32 34.20
CA ARG A 113 0.07 7.33 35.26
C ARG A 113 0.13 7.93 36.65
N ARG A 114 0.51 9.20 36.79
CA ARG A 114 0.52 9.90 38.07
C ARG A 114 -0.93 10.05 38.54
N VAL A 115 -1.23 9.36 39.63
CA VAL A 115 -2.44 9.63 40.39
C VAL A 115 -2.24 10.97 41.08
N VAL A 116 -2.96 11.99 40.64
CA VAL A 116 -2.95 13.29 41.32
C VAL A 116 -3.64 13.09 42.65
N LYS A 117 -2.84 13.05 43.73
CA LYS A 117 -3.39 13.13 45.10
C LYS A 117 -3.96 14.54 45.24
N ARG A 118 -5.28 14.64 45.35
CA ARG A 118 -5.94 15.89 45.68
C ARG A 118 -5.54 16.33 47.07
N ASP A 119 -5.33 17.61 47.26
CA ASP A 119 -5.17 18.22 48.59
C ASP A 119 -6.38 17.78 49.46
N PRO A 120 -6.15 17.31 50.67
CA PRO A 120 -7.24 16.89 51.57
C PRO A 120 -8.32 17.96 51.78
N LEU A 121 -7.92 19.23 51.80
CA LEU A 121 -8.84 20.36 51.87
C LEU A 121 -9.76 20.47 50.67
N VAL A 122 -9.20 20.34 49.46
CA VAL A 122 -9.99 20.35 48.24
C VAL A 122 -10.93 19.14 48.14
N ALA A 123 -10.48 17.99 48.59
CA ALA A 123 -11.32 16.79 48.65
C ALA A 123 -12.47 16.94 49.62
N ALA A 124 -12.26 17.59 50.73
CA ALA A 124 -13.31 17.88 51.72
C ALA A 124 -14.38 18.85 51.23
N PHE A 125 -13.95 19.90 50.44
CA PHE A 125 -14.89 20.90 49.94
C PHE A 125 -15.65 20.49 48.69
N PHE A 126 -15.05 19.70 47.82
CA PHE A 126 -15.66 19.33 46.53
C PHE A 126 -16.21 17.90 46.50
N GLY A 127 -16.38 17.27 47.67
CA GLY A 127 -16.92 15.93 47.79
C GLY A 127 -16.10 14.87 47.06
N GLY A 128 -15.82 13.76 47.64
CA GLY A 128 -15.04 12.68 47.07
C GLY A 128 -15.74 11.99 45.89
N ILE A 129 -15.99 12.74 44.82
CA ILE A 129 -16.40 12.16 43.54
C ILE A 129 -15.15 11.61 42.89
N VAL A 130 -15.10 10.31 42.85
CA VAL A 130 -14.06 9.55 42.19
C VAL A 130 -14.24 9.66 40.69
#